data_dca20da2096d8c7c12326df74c7572e5
#
_entry.id   dca20da2096d8c7c12326df74c7572e5
#
_cell.length_a   1.000
_cell.length_b   1.000
_cell.length_c   1.000
_cell.angle_alpha   90.00
_cell.angle_beta   90.00
_cell.angle_gamma   90.00
#
_symmetry.space_group_name_H-M   'P 1'
#
loop_
_entity.id
_entity.type
_entity.pdbx_description
1 polymer ?
#
loop_
_entity_poly.entity_id
_entity_poly.type
_entity_poly.pdbx_seq_one_letter_code
_entity_poly.pdbx_strand_id
1 'polypeptide(L)'
;SCPNPYLRVFPIKEVADIGRPKGIPLIIDNTASPVICKPLAHGAAIVMHSLTKYIGGHGTSIGGIVVDGGNFDWTKNRKRQPLLNEPDQSYGGAVWIDAVPQLTGANIPFVIRLRVVLLRDTGAPLAPFNAWQIIQGLETVGLRMKQHCSNAEKVVTFLETQKKVQNVIYPTNHQGEIKERALKYMKGG
;
A
#
# COMPACT_ATOMS: atom_id res chain seq x y z
N SER A 1 -3.50 2.52 -5.12
CA SER A 1 -4.95 2.68 -4.85
C SER A 1 -5.59 3.75 -5.75
N CYS A 2 -5.03 4.93 -5.84
CA CYS A 2 -5.53 6.02 -6.68
C CYS A 2 -4.40 6.55 -7.57
N PRO A 3 -4.23 6.00 -8.79
CA PRO A 3 -3.10 6.33 -9.64
C PRO A 3 -3.23 7.71 -10.30
N ASN A 4 -2.11 8.43 -10.33
CA ASN A 4 -1.93 9.68 -11.05
C ASN A 4 -1.69 9.38 -12.55
N PRO A 5 -2.14 10.21 -13.51
CA PRO A 5 -2.84 11.49 -13.33
C PRO A 5 -4.38 11.38 -13.35
N TYR A 6 -4.93 10.24 -13.75
CA TYR A 6 -6.37 10.12 -13.99
C TYR A 6 -7.21 9.90 -12.74
N LEU A 7 -6.60 9.65 -11.59
CA LEU A 7 -7.26 9.46 -10.30
C LEU A 7 -8.42 8.44 -10.34
N ARG A 8 -8.30 7.42 -11.18
CA ARG A 8 -9.26 6.31 -11.29
C ARG A 8 -9.02 5.32 -10.17
N VAL A 9 -9.90 5.28 -9.20
CA VAL A 9 -9.74 4.37 -8.06
C VAL A 9 -9.71 2.93 -8.50
N PHE A 10 -8.65 2.20 -8.09
CA PHE A 10 -8.39 0.84 -8.52
C PHE A 10 -9.41 -0.14 -7.92
N PRO A 11 -9.91 -1.15 -8.68
CA PRO A 11 -10.88 -2.15 -8.21
C PRO A 11 -10.19 -3.20 -7.32
N ILE A 12 -9.90 -2.84 -6.07
CA ILE A 12 -9.05 -3.64 -5.16
C ILE A 12 -9.66 -5.01 -4.90
N LYS A 13 -10.92 -5.05 -4.45
CA LYS A 13 -11.59 -6.31 -4.10
C LYS A 13 -11.79 -7.19 -5.32
N GLU A 14 -12.23 -6.61 -6.41
CA GLU A 14 -12.53 -7.30 -7.66
C GLU A 14 -11.27 -8.01 -8.21
N VAL A 15 -10.12 -7.34 -8.19
CA VAL A 15 -8.84 -7.94 -8.62
C VAL A 15 -8.32 -8.96 -7.62
N ALA A 16 -8.47 -8.70 -6.32
CA ALA A 16 -8.09 -9.65 -5.28
C ALA A 16 -8.90 -10.97 -5.39
N ASP A 17 -10.20 -10.87 -5.66
CA ASP A 17 -11.08 -12.03 -5.82
C ASP A 17 -10.70 -12.89 -7.04
N ILE A 18 -10.14 -12.31 -8.09
CA ILE A 18 -9.62 -13.04 -9.26
C ILE A 18 -8.27 -13.68 -8.96
N GLY A 19 -7.39 -12.96 -8.27
CA GLY A 19 -6.00 -13.39 -8.05
C GLY A 19 -5.87 -14.47 -6.95
N ARG A 20 -6.54 -14.29 -5.81
CA ARG A 20 -6.41 -15.15 -4.64
C ARG A 20 -6.65 -16.65 -4.92
N PRO A 21 -7.72 -17.05 -5.62
CA PRO A 21 -7.94 -18.46 -5.95
C PRO A 21 -6.83 -19.08 -6.81
N LYS A 22 -6.08 -18.26 -7.52
CA LYS A 22 -4.97 -18.67 -8.39
C LYS A 22 -3.60 -18.61 -7.71
N GLY A 23 -3.55 -18.25 -6.43
CA GLY A 23 -2.30 -18.03 -5.69
C GLY A 23 -1.51 -16.81 -6.18
N ILE A 24 -2.22 -15.76 -6.63
CA ILE A 24 -1.63 -14.49 -7.07
C ILE A 24 -1.95 -13.43 -6.02
N PRO A 25 -0.94 -12.93 -5.26
CA PRO A 25 -1.15 -11.88 -4.28
C PRO A 25 -1.38 -10.53 -4.98
N LEU A 26 -2.30 -9.74 -4.45
CA LEU A 26 -2.46 -8.35 -4.84
C LEU A 26 -1.60 -7.46 -3.95
N ILE A 27 -0.68 -6.72 -4.56
CA ILE A 27 0.18 -5.73 -3.90
C ILE A 27 -0.31 -4.34 -4.31
N ILE A 28 -0.61 -3.49 -3.35
CA ILE A 28 -1.12 -2.14 -3.60
C ILE A 28 -0.13 -1.09 -3.10
N ASP A 29 0.28 -0.22 -4.01
CA ASP A 29 0.87 1.06 -3.63
C ASP A 29 -0.24 2.00 -3.16
N ASN A 30 -0.22 2.36 -1.88
CA ASN A 30 -1.19 3.25 -1.25
C ASN A 30 -0.58 4.61 -0.86
N THR A 31 0.51 4.98 -1.51
CA THR A 31 1.25 6.21 -1.23
C THR A 31 0.38 7.47 -1.32
N ALA A 32 -0.51 7.53 -2.33
CA ALA A 32 -1.37 8.70 -2.56
C ALA A 32 -2.57 8.78 -1.60
N SER A 33 -2.91 7.70 -0.90
CA SER A 33 -4.14 7.62 -0.10
C SER A 33 -3.91 7.00 1.29
N PRO A 34 -2.85 7.37 2.02
CA PRO A 34 -2.66 6.84 3.38
C PRO A 34 -3.84 7.30 4.24
N VAL A 35 -4.30 6.43 5.16
CA VAL A 35 -5.47 6.65 6.02
C VAL A 35 -6.80 6.63 5.26
N ILE A 36 -6.87 7.25 4.07
CA ILE A 36 -8.09 7.41 3.26
C ILE A 36 -8.57 6.06 2.73
N CYS A 37 -7.65 5.28 2.14
CA CYS A 37 -7.93 3.94 1.62
C CYS A 37 -7.25 2.88 2.49
N LYS A 38 -7.94 1.77 2.78
CA LYS A 38 -7.43 0.64 3.57
C LYS A 38 -7.39 -0.64 2.71
N PRO A 39 -6.40 -0.80 1.80
CA PRO A 39 -6.41 -1.89 0.82
C PRO A 39 -6.42 -3.30 1.42
N LEU A 40 -5.78 -3.51 2.59
CA LEU A 40 -5.78 -4.81 3.28
C LEU A 40 -7.21 -5.27 3.65
N ALA A 41 -8.08 -4.33 4.04
CA ALA A 41 -9.48 -4.63 4.36
C ALA A 41 -10.29 -5.01 3.11
N HIS A 42 -9.76 -4.75 1.92
CA HIS A 42 -10.40 -5.03 0.64
C HIS A 42 -9.72 -6.17 -0.15
N GLY A 43 -8.85 -6.93 0.50
CA GLY A 43 -8.28 -8.15 -0.06
C GLY A 43 -6.87 -8.04 -0.62
N ALA A 44 -6.22 -6.87 -0.55
CA ALA A 44 -4.78 -6.81 -0.80
C ALA A 44 -4.02 -7.72 0.17
N ALA A 45 -2.98 -8.38 -0.32
CA ALA A 45 -2.09 -9.19 0.51
C ALA A 45 -1.01 -8.31 1.15
N ILE A 46 -0.49 -7.39 0.37
CA ILE A 46 0.61 -6.49 0.73
C ILE A 46 0.20 -5.06 0.39
N VAL A 47 0.57 -4.13 1.25
CA VAL A 47 0.47 -2.70 0.98
C VAL A 47 1.85 -2.06 1.11
N MET A 48 2.19 -1.19 0.17
CA MET A 48 3.40 -0.39 0.24
C MET A 48 3.07 1.10 0.26
N HIS A 49 3.93 1.87 0.89
CA HIS A 49 3.89 3.33 0.88
C HIS A 49 5.29 3.90 0.66
N SER A 50 5.41 4.91 -0.16
CA SER A 50 6.54 5.83 -0.09
C SER A 50 6.34 6.72 1.16
N LEU A 51 7.17 6.49 2.16
CA LEU A 51 7.18 7.32 3.38
C LEU A 51 7.66 8.75 3.11
N THR A 52 8.36 8.95 2.00
CA THR A 52 8.81 10.26 1.49
C THR A 52 7.66 11.25 1.26
N LYS A 53 6.46 10.73 0.95
CA LYS A 53 5.29 11.53 0.54
C LYS A 53 4.44 11.93 1.75
N TYR A 54 3.14 11.66 1.72
CA TYR A 54 2.19 12.11 2.74
C TYR A 54 2.50 11.62 4.16
N ILE A 55 3.06 10.42 4.33
CA ILE A 55 3.33 9.90 5.68
C ILE A 55 4.41 10.73 6.35
N GLY A 56 5.57 10.91 5.73
CA GLY A 56 6.60 11.79 6.24
C GLY A 56 6.18 13.27 6.22
N GLY A 57 5.57 13.70 5.11
CA GLY A 57 4.86 14.96 4.97
C GLY A 57 5.72 16.23 4.84
N HIS A 58 7.05 16.13 4.98
CA HIS A 58 7.96 17.28 5.04
C HIS A 58 9.01 17.28 3.94
N GLY A 59 9.17 16.21 3.18
CA GLY A 59 10.21 16.08 2.15
C GLY A 59 11.64 16.03 2.69
N THR A 60 11.82 15.83 3.99
CA THR A 60 13.13 15.82 4.66
C THR A 60 13.86 14.50 4.57
N SER A 61 13.14 13.41 4.35
CA SER A 61 13.69 12.05 4.31
C SER A 61 13.05 11.22 3.22
N ILE A 62 13.86 10.39 2.58
CA ILE A 62 13.41 9.37 1.63
C ILE A 62 13.26 8.06 2.38
N GLY A 63 12.13 7.38 2.19
CA GLY A 63 11.88 6.08 2.82
C GLY A 63 10.69 5.36 2.21
N GLY A 64 10.58 4.08 2.53
CA GLY A 64 9.47 3.23 2.13
C GLY A 64 9.09 2.25 3.24
N ILE A 65 7.86 1.76 3.19
CA ILE A 65 7.39 0.71 4.07
C ILE A 65 6.57 -0.31 3.28
N VAL A 66 6.73 -1.56 3.65
CA VAL A 66 5.93 -2.69 3.17
C VAL A 66 5.18 -3.28 4.36
N VAL A 67 3.87 -3.42 4.23
CA VAL A 67 2.97 -3.96 5.25
C VAL A 67 2.37 -5.26 4.72
N ASP A 68 2.67 -6.37 5.39
CA ASP A 68 2.07 -7.67 5.12
C ASP A 68 0.76 -7.81 5.90
N GLY A 69 -0.31 -8.15 5.20
CA GLY A 69 -1.63 -8.32 5.82
C GLY A 69 -1.79 -9.61 6.61
N GLY A 70 -0.88 -10.57 6.49
CA GLY A 70 -0.99 -11.90 7.09
C GLY A 70 -2.17 -12.73 6.58
N ASN A 71 -2.85 -12.26 5.55
CA ASN A 71 -4.14 -12.74 5.10
C ASN A 71 -4.10 -13.52 3.77
N PHE A 72 -2.91 -13.74 3.20
CA PHE A 72 -2.75 -14.42 1.92
C PHE A 72 -2.23 -15.85 2.12
N ASP A 73 -2.81 -16.80 1.39
CA ASP A 73 -2.33 -18.19 1.37
C ASP A 73 -1.17 -18.33 0.38
N TRP A 74 0.06 -18.24 0.89
CA TRP A 74 1.29 -18.39 0.12
C TRP A 74 1.54 -19.82 -0.37
N THR A 75 0.75 -20.80 0.10
CA THR A 75 0.86 -22.21 -0.30
C THR A 75 -0.02 -22.57 -1.49
N LYS A 76 -1.00 -21.72 -1.81
CA LYS A 76 -2.04 -21.98 -2.81
C LYS A 76 -1.49 -22.37 -4.19
N ASN A 77 -0.37 -21.79 -4.57
CA ASN A 77 0.37 -22.19 -5.77
C ASN A 77 1.88 -22.07 -5.50
N ARG A 78 2.45 -23.09 -4.89
CA ARG A 78 3.86 -23.12 -4.45
C ARG A 78 4.84 -22.79 -5.57
N LYS A 79 4.57 -23.25 -6.80
CA LYS A 79 5.42 -23.01 -7.96
C LYS A 79 5.49 -21.52 -8.37
N ARG A 80 4.48 -20.72 -8.02
CA ARG A 80 4.52 -19.27 -8.26
C ARG A 80 5.37 -18.51 -7.27
N GLN A 81 5.56 -19.09 -6.10
CA GLN A 81 6.24 -18.45 -4.97
C GLN A 81 7.45 -19.30 -4.50
N PRO A 82 8.40 -19.67 -5.40
CA PRO A 82 9.49 -20.58 -5.05
C PRO A 82 10.34 -20.04 -3.90
N LEU A 83 10.58 -18.73 -3.87
CA LEU A 83 11.37 -18.08 -2.82
C LEU A 83 10.77 -18.20 -1.41
N LEU A 84 9.51 -18.57 -1.27
CA LEU A 84 8.85 -18.78 0.02
C LEU A 84 8.60 -20.26 0.31
N ASN A 85 8.54 -21.09 -0.74
CA ASN A 85 8.08 -22.47 -0.69
C ASN A 85 9.19 -23.51 -0.91
N GLU A 86 10.39 -23.10 -1.30
CA GLU A 86 11.54 -23.96 -1.47
C GLU A 86 12.58 -23.72 -0.36
N PRO A 87 13.43 -24.71 -0.07
CA PRO A 87 14.48 -24.56 0.93
C PRO A 87 15.44 -23.41 0.61
N ASP A 88 15.61 -22.48 1.54
CA ASP A 88 16.54 -21.35 1.42
C ASP A 88 17.91 -21.76 1.99
N GLN A 89 18.91 -21.94 1.14
CA GLN A 89 20.24 -22.39 1.54
C GLN A 89 20.97 -21.37 2.43
N SER A 90 20.66 -20.08 2.30
CA SER A 90 21.24 -19.04 3.15
C SER A 90 20.72 -19.08 4.60
N TYR A 91 19.66 -19.87 4.83
CA TYR A 91 19.04 -20.10 6.14
C TYR A 91 18.96 -21.59 6.52
N GLY A 92 20.00 -22.35 6.18
CA GLY A 92 20.09 -23.76 6.56
C GLY A 92 19.01 -24.66 5.97
N GLY A 93 18.47 -24.31 4.80
CA GLY A 93 17.41 -25.05 4.13
C GLY A 93 16.00 -24.76 4.67
N ALA A 94 15.80 -23.71 5.45
CA ALA A 94 14.47 -23.33 5.94
C ALA A 94 13.50 -23.03 4.80
N VAL A 95 12.25 -23.49 4.92
CA VAL A 95 11.13 -23.14 4.07
C VAL A 95 10.31 -22.06 4.77
N TRP A 96 10.28 -20.88 4.20
CA TRP A 96 9.74 -19.68 4.88
C TRP A 96 8.29 -19.78 5.29
N ILE A 97 7.44 -20.43 4.47
CA ILE A 97 6.02 -20.61 4.77
C ILE A 97 5.77 -21.53 5.98
N ASP A 98 6.74 -22.39 6.31
CA ASP A 98 6.64 -23.29 7.45
C ASP A 98 7.33 -22.68 8.68
N ALA A 99 8.56 -22.16 8.49
CA ALA A 99 9.38 -21.62 9.59
C ALA A 99 8.78 -20.34 10.22
N VAL A 100 8.27 -19.41 9.41
CA VAL A 100 7.81 -18.12 9.94
C VAL A 100 6.58 -18.24 10.83
N PRO A 101 5.48 -18.97 10.46
CA PRO A 101 4.36 -19.17 11.34
C PRO A 101 4.72 -19.89 12.65
N GLN A 102 5.64 -20.85 12.59
CA GLN A 102 6.12 -21.56 13.79
C GLN A 102 6.86 -20.65 14.76
N LEU A 103 7.67 -19.72 14.24
CA LEU A 103 8.48 -18.81 15.06
C LEU A 103 7.69 -17.59 15.56
N THR A 104 6.76 -17.09 14.77
CA THR A 104 6.10 -15.80 15.04
C THR A 104 4.64 -15.92 15.42
N GLY A 105 4.00 -17.08 15.16
CA GLY A 105 2.55 -17.25 15.29
C GLY A 105 1.74 -16.53 14.21
N ALA A 106 2.38 -15.94 13.18
CA ALA A 106 1.74 -15.14 12.15
C ALA A 106 2.11 -15.59 10.74
N ASN A 107 1.15 -15.49 9.81
CA ASN A 107 1.36 -15.84 8.41
C ASN A 107 1.97 -14.64 7.64
N ILE A 108 3.21 -14.30 7.92
CA ILE A 108 3.94 -13.16 7.34
C ILE A 108 5.29 -13.54 6.69
N PRO A 109 5.40 -14.69 5.98
CA PRO A 109 6.68 -15.14 5.44
C PRO A 109 7.26 -14.16 4.41
N PHE A 110 6.41 -13.45 3.67
CA PHE A 110 6.85 -12.49 2.67
C PHE A 110 7.67 -11.35 3.29
N VAL A 111 7.11 -10.66 4.30
CA VAL A 111 7.80 -9.51 4.89
C VAL A 111 9.00 -9.92 5.75
N ILE A 112 8.94 -11.09 6.39
CA ILE A 112 10.10 -11.61 7.14
C ILE A 112 11.25 -11.91 6.19
N ARG A 113 11.01 -12.66 5.11
CA ARG A 113 12.04 -12.93 4.11
C ARG A 113 12.57 -11.65 3.47
N LEU A 114 11.70 -10.70 3.12
CA LEU A 114 12.10 -9.41 2.60
C LEU A 114 13.09 -8.70 3.55
N ARG A 115 12.83 -8.74 4.85
CA ARG A 115 13.65 -8.11 5.88
C ARG A 115 14.99 -8.81 6.09
N VAL A 116 14.96 -10.14 6.28
CA VAL A 116 16.16 -10.88 6.72
C VAL A 116 17.05 -11.34 5.56
N VAL A 117 16.54 -11.36 4.34
CA VAL A 117 17.33 -11.66 3.13
C VAL A 117 17.63 -10.38 2.37
N LEU A 118 16.63 -9.82 1.68
CA LEU A 118 16.88 -8.69 0.77
C LEU A 118 17.39 -7.44 1.48
N LEU A 119 16.71 -6.98 2.50
CA LEU A 119 17.08 -5.75 3.21
C LEU A 119 18.45 -5.88 3.87
N ARG A 120 18.71 -7.02 4.52
CA ARG A 120 20.00 -7.31 5.17
C ARG A 120 21.12 -7.41 4.15
N ASP A 121 20.95 -8.22 3.10
CA ASP A 121 22.01 -8.54 2.16
C ASP A 121 22.35 -7.37 1.22
N THR A 122 21.37 -6.53 0.89
CA THR A 122 21.60 -5.30 0.13
C THR A 122 22.13 -4.14 0.97
N GLY A 123 22.05 -4.24 2.30
CA GLY A 123 22.50 -3.18 3.20
C GLY A 123 21.69 -1.88 3.07
N ALA A 124 20.42 -1.95 2.62
CA ALA A 124 19.58 -0.79 2.35
C ALA A 124 18.53 -0.48 3.46
N PRO A 125 18.82 -0.67 4.77
CA PRO A 125 17.91 -0.26 5.82
C PRO A 125 17.85 1.25 5.91
N LEU A 126 16.67 1.77 6.29
CA LEU A 126 16.50 3.19 6.55
C LEU A 126 17.38 3.63 7.74
N ALA A 127 18.13 4.72 7.57
CA ALA A 127 18.94 5.27 8.67
C ALA A 127 18.04 5.66 9.86
N PRO A 128 18.47 5.39 11.12
CA PRO A 128 17.65 5.66 12.31
C PRO A 128 17.17 7.11 12.42
N PHE A 129 17.99 8.08 12.05
CA PHE A 129 17.61 9.50 12.05
C PHE A 129 16.49 9.78 11.05
N ASN A 130 16.57 9.22 9.83
CA ASN A 130 15.53 9.38 8.83
C ASN A 130 14.23 8.68 9.27
N ALA A 131 14.34 7.51 9.90
CA ALA A 131 13.18 6.82 10.48
C ALA A 131 12.49 7.68 11.55
N TRP A 132 13.27 8.29 12.44
CA TRP A 132 12.75 9.20 13.46
C TRP A 132 12.02 10.40 12.85
N GLN A 133 12.59 11.06 11.84
CA GLN A 133 11.91 12.17 11.13
C GLN A 133 10.57 11.73 10.50
N ILE A 134 10.54 10.55 9.88
CA ILE A 134 9.31 10.00 9.28
C ILE A 134 8.27 9.68 10.34
N ILE A 135 8.68 9.16 11.51
CA ILE A 135 7.78 8.88 12.64
C ILE A 135 7.12 10.18 13.15
N GLN A 136 7.86 11.29 13.22
CA GLN A 136 7.28 12.60 13.55
C GLN A 136 6.17 13.00 12.54
N GLY A 137 6.39 12.77 11.27
CA GLY A 137 5.38 13.01 10.24
C GLY A 137 4.16 12.08 10.37
N LEU A 138 4.38 10.82 10.73
CA LEU A 138 3.33 9.81 10.91
C LEU A 138 2.33 10.22 12.01
N GLU A 139 2.78 10.84 13.11
CA GLU A 139 1.92 11.26 14.22
C GLU A 139 0.78 12.17 13.77
N THR A 140 1.02 13.01 12.77
CA THR A 140 0.03 13.98 12.28
C THR A 140 -0.62 13.62 10.96
N VAL A 141 -0.30 12.45 10.37
CA VAL A 141 -0.77 12.09 9.02
C VAL A 141 -2.29 12.09 8.91
N GLY A 142 -3.01 11.61 9.92
CA GLY A 142 -4.48 11.61 9.91
C GLY A 142 -5.08 13.01 9.84
N LEU A 143 -4.55 13.95 10.62
CA LEU A 143 -4.99 15.35 10.61
C LEU A 143 -4.68 16.02 9.28
N ARG A 144 -3.45 15.81 8.76
CA ARG A 144 -3.02 16.40 7.49
C ARG A 144 -3.82 15.86 6.32
N MET A 145 -4.08 14.55 6.26
CA MET A 145 -4.87 13.97 5.18
C MET A 145 -6.30 14.50 5.15
N LYS A 146 -6.94 14.62 6.32
CA LYS A 146 -8.28 15.23 6.42
C LYS A 146 -8.27 16.66 5.88
N GLN A 147 -7.27 17.45 6.23
CA GLN A 147 -7.16 18.83 5.75
C GLN A 147 -6.85 18.90 4.25
N HIS A 148 -5.97 18.01 3.73
CA HIS A 148 -5.69 17.92 2.31
C HIS A 148 -6.93 17.60 1.49
N CYS A 149 -7.75 16.63 1.92
CA CYS A 149 -8.99 16.28 1.24
C CYS A 149 -9.97 17.47 1.22
N SER A 150 -10.19 18.09 2.36
CA SER A 150 -11.08 19.27 2.46
C SER A 150 -10.60 20.43 1.57
N ASN A 151 -9.30 20.68 1.52
CA ASN A 151 -8.74 21.71 0.64
C ASN A 151 -8.89 21.33 -0.84
N ALA A 152 -8.65 20.05 -1.20
CA ALA A 152 -8.80 19.57 -2.56
C ALA A 152 -10.25 19.74 -3.06
N GLU A 153 -11.26 19.40 -2.25
CA GLU A 153 -12.68 19.59 -2.58
C GLU A 153 -13.03 21.06 -2.85
N LYS A 154 -12.53 21.98 -2.01
CA LYS A 154 -12.72 23.42 -2.22
C LYS A 154 -12.10 23.91 -3.52
N VAL A 155 -10.88 23.42 -3.83
CA VAL A 155 -10.18 23.75 -5.09
C VAL A 155 -10.95 23.20 -6.29
N VAL A 156 -11.44 21.95 -6.22
CA VAL A 156 -12.27 21.34 -7.27
C VAL A 156 -13.51 22.19 -7.52
N THR A 157 -14.27 22.50 -6.49
CA THR A 157 -15.47 23.35 -6.59
C THR A 157 -15.17 24.72 -7.21
N PHE A 158 -14.06 25.34 -6.81
CA PHE A 158 -13.65 26.62 -7.39
C PHE A 158 -13.30 26.46 -8.89
N LEU A 159 -12.51 25.44 -9.26
CA LEU A 159 -12.10 25.23 -10.65
C LEU A 159 -13.28 24.94 -11.58
N GLU A 160 -14.30 24.22 -11.11
CA GLU A 160 -15.52 23.92 -11.87
C GLU A 160 -16.32 25.19 -12.24
N THR A 161 -16.16 26.29 -11.49
CA THR A 161 -16.79 27.57 -11.81
C THR A 161 -16.00 28.41 -12.82
N GLN A 162 -14.76 28.04 -13.15
CA GLN A 162 -13.90 28.86 -13.98
C GLN A 162 -14.14 28.64 -15.47
N LYS A 163 -14.49 29.70 -16.20
CA LYS A 163 -14.78 29.64 -17.66
C LYS A 163 -13.64 29.11 -18.53
N LYS A 164 -12.39 29.20 -18.07
CA LYS A 164 -11.19 28.70 -18.80
C LYS A 164 -10.86 27.25 -18.51
N VAL A 165 -11.53 26.61 -17.54
CA VAL A 165 -11.32 25.22 -17.17
C VAL A 165 -12.36 24.37 -17.89
N GLN A 166 -11.92 23.47 -18.74
CA GLN A 166 -12.81 22.57 -19.50
C GLN A 166 -13.22 21.33 -18.71
N ASN A 167 -12.32 20.82 -17.86
CA ASN A 167 -12.57 19.61 -17.10
C ASN A 167 -11.69 19.58 -15.84
N VAL A 168 -12.26 19.04 -14.75
CA VAL A 168 -11.55 18.80 -13.49
C VAL A 168 -11.54 17.29 -13.23
N ILE A 169 -10.36 16.68 -13.20
CA ILE A 169 -10.19 15.27 -12.86
C ILE A 169 -10.05 15.14 -11.36
N TYR A 170 -11.04 14.52 -10.73
CA TYR A 170 -11.08 14.23 -9.30
C TYR A 170 -11.80 12.90 -9.05
N PRO A 171 -11.48 12.12 -7.99
CA PRO A 171 -12.05 10.79 -7.81
C PRO A 171 -13.56 10.72 -7.88
N THR A 172 -14.28 11.67 -7.28
CA THR A 172 -15.75 11.72 -7.25
C THR A 172 -16.37 12.33 -8.51
N ASN A 173 -15.57 12.98 -9.38
CA ASN A 173 -16.05 13.57 -10.63
C ASN A 173 -16.14 12.54 -11.76
N HIS A 174 -15.56 11.37 -11.59
CA HIS A 174 -15.76 10.26 -12.53
C HIS A 174 -17.21 9.78 -12.54
N GLN A 175 -17.59 9.04 -13.57
CA GLN A 175 -18.93 8.46 -13.73
C GLN A 175 -18.89 6.93 -13.55
N GLY A 176 -20.08 6.33 -13.36
CA GLY A 176 -20.26 4.88 -13.27
C GLY A 176 -19.42 4.23 -12.19
N GLU A 177 -18.89 3.05 -12.48
CA GLU A 177 -18.13 2.22 -11.55
C GLU A 177 -16.92 2.91 -10.90
N ILE A 178 -16.26 3.86 -11.59
CA ILE A 178 -15.08 4.56 -11.05
C ILE A 178 -15.51 5.46 -9.89
N LYS A 179 -16.63 6.14 -10.03
CA LYS A 179 -17.22 6.95 -8.95
C LYS A 179 -17.66 6.07 -7.77
N GLU A 180 -18.32 4.94 -8.07
CA GLU A 180 -18.74 3.99 -7.03
C GLU A 180 -17.55 3.46 -6.23
N ARG A 181 -16.43 3.13 -6.92
CA ARG A 181 -15.17 2.73 -6.27
C ARG A 181 -14.58 3.84 -5.40
N ALA A 182 -14.63 5.09 -5.85
CA ALA A 182 -14.18 6.22 -5.04
C ALA A 182 -15.00 6.32 -3.73
N LEU A 183 -16.31 6.26 -3.83
CA LEU A 183 -17.20 6.28 -2.66
C LEU A 183 -17.04 5.04 -1.76
N LYS A 184 -16.69 3.89 -2.33
CA LYS A 184 -16.48 2.63 -1.58
C LYS A 184 -15.15 2.57 -0.84
N TYR A 185 -14.06 2.98 -1.48
CA TYR A 185 -12.70 2.75 -0.98
C TYR A 185 -12.06 3.98 -0.33
N MET A 186 -12.50 5.20 -0.67
CA MET A 186 -11.92 6.46 -0.18
C MET A 186 -12.74 7.06 0.98
N LYS A 187 -12.96 6.27 2.04
CA LYS A 187 -13.84 6.66 3.15
C LYS A 187 -13.16 7.44 4.27
N GLY A 188 -11.88 7.64 4.21
CA GLY A 188 -11.12 8.31 5.26
C GLY A 188 -10.85 9.80 5.00
N GLY A 189 -11.31 10.33 3.89
CA GLY A 189 -11.10 11.71 3.48
C GLY A 189 -12.38 12.42 3.13
#